data_1d4588666edab81e62bf7b658aa05a71
#
_entry.id   1d4588666edab81e62bf7b658aa05a71
#
_cell.length_a   1.000
_cell.length_b   1.000
_cell.length_c   1.000
_cell.angle_alpha   90.00
_cell.angle_beta   90.00
_cell.angle_gamma   90.00
#
_symmetry.space_group_name_H-M   'P 1'
#
loop_
_entity.id
_entity.type
_entity.pdbx_description
1 polymer ?
#
loop_
_entity_poly.entity_id
_entity_poly.type
_entity_poly.pdbx_seq_one_letter_code
_entity_poly.pdbx_strand_id
1 'polypeptide(L)'
;MNKKTALGAAVALAVVAYGGATWYLGQRAQASYQEALEEVRKVLGAETVVSQDYQKGFFTSQAKVVLQWTPPASADASEPAPQPLRVVVNSAVRHGPLAGGTLAAAVVESRFALEGLDAKAGTLLAKAQAPTLTTVHGLTGSHHMKLIVPAGELGDEEVTMRWQEMKTEFSVSGDRTQVKGNFQWPELAFSGVKKASDEEDAQDEAPSRFAMSFKGMNGDFESQIIDDLWMMAPGKGTIRFAQIDASNTPQGGTASTLLALKDLLGTTTIER
;
A
#
# COMPACT_ATOMS: atom_id res chain seq x y z
N MET A 1 -25.31 0.64 51.54
CA MET A 1 -24.92 -0.26 50.47
C MET A 1 -23.51 -0.76 50.74
N ASN A 2 -23.32 -2.11 50.81
CA ASN A 2 -22.04 -2.68 51.16
C ASN A 2 -21.01 -2.40 50.04
N LYS A 3 -19.75 -2.05 50.39
CA LYS A 3 -18.67 -1.73 49.39
C LYS A 3 -18.51 -2.79 48.31
N LYS A 4 -18.71 -4.05 48.64
CA LYS A 4 -18.66 -5.18 47.71
C LYS A 4 -19.80 -5.15 46.68
N THR A 5 -21.01 -4.78 47.11
CA THR A 5 -22.19 -4.65 46.24
C THR A 5 -22.04 -3.45 45.30
N ALA A 6 -21.48 -2.32 45.78
CA ALA A 6 -21.19 -1.16 44.97
C ALA A 6 -20.13 -1.43 43.92
N LEU A 7 -19.06 -2.16 44.26
CA LEU A 7 -18.01 -2.57 43.31
C LEU A 7 -18.57 -3.52 42.25
N GLY A 8 -19.38 -4.52 42.65
CA GLY A 8 -20.01 -5.45 41.71
C GLY A 8 -20.94 -4.75 40.72
N ALA A 9 -21.73 -3.78 41.18
CA ALA A 9 -22.59 -2.98 40.32
C ALA A 9 -21.81 -2.09 39.35
N ALA A 10 -20.69 -1.50 39.81
CA ALA A 10 -19.82 -0.70 38.95
C ALA A 10 -19.14 -1.53 37.85
N VAL A 11 -18.67 -2.73 38.20
CA VAL A 11 -18.10 -3.66 37.20
C VAL A 11 -19.15 -4.10 36.19
N ALA A 12 -20.36 -4.46 36.62
CA ALA A 12 -21.44 -4.84 35.73
C ALA A 12 -21.81 -3.72 34.76
N LEU A 13 -21.92 -2.48 35.24
CA LEU A 13 -22.16 -1.30 34.40
C LEU A 13 -21.03 -1.06 33.39
N ALA A 14 -19.78 -1.20 33.80
CA ALA A 14 -18.63 -1.07 32.92
C ALA A 14 -18.64 -2.12 31.80
N VAL A 15 -18.97 -3.38 32.12
CA VAL A 15 -19.09 -4.46 31.11
C VAL A 15 -20.23 -4.19 30.13
N VAL A 16 -21.39 -3.74 30.61
CA VAL A 16 -22.53 -3.40 29.72
C VAL A 16 -22.19 -2.19 28.85
N ALA A 17 -21.57 -1.15 29.39
CA ALA A 17 -21.17 0.03 28.64
C ALA A 17 -20.11 -0.32 27.57
N TYR A 18 -19.12 -1.13 27.93
CA TYR A 18 -18.11 -1.61 26.99
C TYR A 18 -18.73 -2.46 25.86
N GLY A 19 -19.59 -3.42 26.20
CA GLY A 19 -20.29 -4.25 25.22
C GLY A 19 -21.18 -3.44 24.29
N GLY A 20 -21.94 -2.48 24.83
CA GLY A 20 -22.77 -1.55 24.05
C GLY A 20 -21.94 -0.67 23.12
N ALA A 21 -20.82 -0.12 23.59
CA ALA A 21 -19.90 0.66 22.78
C ALA A 21 -19.28 -0.19 21.67
N THR A 22 -18.83 -1.40 21.97
CA THR A 22 -18.26 -2.33 21.00
C THR A 22 -19.26 -2.70 19.90
N TRP A 23 -20.50 -3.00 20.29
CA TRP A 23 -21.59 -3.29 19.34
C TRP A 23 -21.87 -2.09 18.43
N TYR A 24 -21.99 -0.88 19.00
CA TYR A 24 -22.23 0.36 18.26
C TYR A 24 -21.09 0.65 17.27
N LEU A 25 -19.84 0.55 17.74
CA LEU A 25 -18.66 0.78 16.89
C LEU A 25 -18.55 -0.27 15.78
N GLY A 26 -18.95 -1.52 16.04
CA GLY A 26 -19.04 -2.55 15.01
C GLY A 26 -20.08 -2.26 13.93
N GLN A 27 -21.23 -1.64 14.28
CA GLN A 27 -22.21 -1.18 13.30
C GLN A 27 -21.63 -0.05 12.44
N ARG A 28 -20.97 0.91 13.06
CA ARG A 28 -20.32 2.02 12.36
C ARG A 28 -19.18 1.55 11.46
N ALA A 29 -18.38 0.57 11.90
CA ALA A 29 -17.31 -0.01 11.08
C ALA A 29 -17.86 -0.63 9.78
N GLN A 30 -19.00 -1.33 9.83
CA GLN A 30 -19.66 -1.86 8.64
C GLN A 30 -20.14 -0.75 7.70
N ALA A 31 -20.79 0.29 8.24
CA ALA A 31 -21.25 1.42 7.45
C ALA A 31 -20.08 2.14 6.76
N SER A 32 -19.02 2.45 7.53
CA SER A 32 -17.80 3.08 6.98
C SER A 32 -17.10 2.23 5.92
N TYR A 33 -17.13 0.90 6.05
CA TYR A 33 -16.62 0.00 5.01
C TYR A 33 -17.40 0.14 3.70
N GLN A 34 -18.74 0.21 3.78
CA GLN A 34 -19.58 0.40 2.60
C GLN A 34 -19.35 1.77 1.95
N GLU A 35 -19.30 2.83 2.78
CA GLU A 35 -18.98 4.18 2.30
C GLU A 35 -17.62 4.23 1.59
N ALA A 36 -16.60 3.60 2.16
CA ALA A 36 -15.27 3.55 1.54
C ALA A 36 -15.30 2.82 0.18
N LEU A 37 -16.07 1.75 0.03
CA LEU A 37 -16.22 1.06 -1.25
C LEU A 37 -16.98 1.89 -2.28
N GLU A 38 -17.98 2.67 -1.87
CA GLU A 38 -18.66 3.60 -2.76
C GLU A 38 -17.71 4.71 -3.25
N GLU A 39 -16.84 5.22 -2.38
CA GLU A 39 -15.80 6.19 -2.81
C GLU A 39 -14.80 5.56 -3.79
N VAL A 40 -14.39 4.30 -3.55
CA VAL A 40 -13.54 3.57 -4.52
C VAL A 40 -14.23 3.45 -5.88
N ARG A 41 -15.53 3.12 -5.90
CA ARG A 41 -16.31 3.04 -7.15
C ARG A 41 -16.43 4.38 -7.86
N LYS A 42 -16.60 5.47 -7.13
CA LYS A 42 -16.66 6.82 -7.71
C LYS A 42 -15.34 7.23 -8.34
N VAL A 43 -14.22 6.94 -7.67
CA VAL A 43 -12.88 7.37 -8.11
C VAL A 43 -12.32 6.49 -9.22
N LEU A 44 -12.46 5.16 -9.10
CA LEU A 44 -11.83 4.18 -9.99
C LEU A 44 -12.79 3.56 -11.01
N GLY A 45 -14.08 3.86 -10.93
CA GLY A 45 -15.12 3.27 -11.76
C GLY A 45 -15.90 2.16 -11.03
N ALA A 46 -17.17 2.04 -11.37
CA ALA A 46 -18.07 1.07 -10.71
C ALA A 46 -17.64 -0.39 -10.92
N GLU A 47 -17.01 -0.68 -12.05
CA GLU A 47 -16.52 -1.99 -12.46
C GLU A 47 -15.25 -2.44 -11.69
N THR A 48 -14.59 -1.53 -11.01
CA THR A 48 -13.36 -1.83 -10.27
C THR A 48 -13.63 -2.78 -9.10
N VAL A 49 -14.78 -2.68 -8.43
CA VAL A 49 -15.16 -3.56 -7.31
C VAL A 49 -15.98 -4.72 -7.81
N VAL A 50 -15.36 -5.85 -8.12
CA VAL A 50 -16.03 -7.03 -8.68
C VAL A 50 -16.67 -7.94 -7.64
N SER A 51 -16.19 -7.91 -6.40
CA SER A 51 -16.74 -8.70 -5.30
C SER A 51 -16.46 -8.03 -3.97
N GLN A 52 -17.42 -8.14 -3.06
CA GLN A 52 -17.28 -7.71 -1.67
C GLN A 52 -18.02 -8.65 -0.75
N ASP A 53 -17.44 -8.94 0.39
CA ASP A 53 -18.05 -9.70 1.49
C ASP A 53 -17.71 -9.04 2.82
N TYR A 54 -18.64 -9.02 3.75
CA TYR A 54 -18.43 -8.49 5.10
C TYR A 54 -19.13 -9.38 6.12
N GLN A 55 -18.35 -10.14 6.87
CA GLN A 55 -18.81 -11.05 7.91
C GLN A 55 -18.69 -10.37 9.27
N LYS A 56 -19.83 -9.91 9.79
CA LYS A 56 -19.89 -9.19 11.05
C LYS A 56 -19.88 -10.11 12.24
N GLY A 57 -18.97 -9.85 13.19
CA GLY A 57 -18.98 -10.42 14.53
C GLY A 57 -19.19 -9.35 15.61
N PHE A 58 -19.19 -9.74 16.87
CA PHE A 58 -19.40 -8.81 17.97
C PHE A 58 -18.15 -7.97 18.27
N PHE A 59 -17.00 -8.63 18.49
CA PHE A 59 -15.71 -7.96 18.77
C PHE A 59 -14.86 -7.77 17.51
N THR A 60 -15.08 -8.62 16.53
CA THR A 60 -14.30 -8.64 15.30
C THR A 60 -15.20 -8.88 14.10
N SER A 61 -14.83 -8.33 12.95
CA SER A 61 -15.43 -8.63 11.65
C SER A 61 -14.34 -9.02 10.67
N GLN A 62 -14.74 -9.67 9.58
CA GLN A 62 -13.86 -9.95 8.46
C GLN A 62 -14.47 -9.31 7.21
N ALA A 63 -13.62 -8.73 6.39
CA ALA A 63 -14.03 -8.17 5.11
C ALA A 63 -13.12 -8.70 4.01
N LYS A 64 -13.70 -8.97 2.85
CA LYS A 64 -12.97 -9.31 1.64
C LYS A 64 -13.50 -8.43 0.51
N VAL A 65 -12.59 -7.80 -0.22
CA VAL A 65 -12.91 -7.09 -1.45
C VAL A 65 -11.99 -7.57 -2.55
N VAL A 66 -12.54 -7.71 -3.75
CA VAL A 66 -11.77 -8.01 -4.97
C VAL A 66 -11.91 -6.80 -5.88
N LEU A 67 -10.79 -6.13 -6.09
CA LEU A 67 -10.65 -5.04 -7.03
C LEU A 67 -10.09 -5.58 -8.34
N GLN A 68 -10.63 -5.13 -9.46
CA GLN A 68 -10.16 -5.52 -10.79
C GLN A 68 -9.73 -4.28 -11.57
N TRP A 69 -8.61 -4.40 -12.23
CA TRP A 69 -8.12 -3.43 -13.18
C TRP A 69 -7.76 -4.12 -14.49
N THR A 70 -8.26 -3.62 -15.58
CA THR A 70 -7.94 -4.12 -16.92
C THR A 70 -7.01 -3.10 -17.58
N PRO A 71 -5.77 -3.48 -17.94
CA PRO A 71 -4.88 -2.60 -18.67
C PRO A 71 -5.53 -2.15 -19.98
N PRO A 72 -5.23 -0.95 -20.48
CA PRO A 72 -5.68 -0.55 -21.82
C PRO A 72 -5.17 -1.54 -22.86
N ALA A 73 -5.99 -1.82 -23.87
CA ALA A 73 -5.58 -2.66 -24.98
C ALA A 73 -4.36 -2.05 -25.69
N SER A 74 -3.45 -2.90 -26.15
CA SER A 74 -2.35 -2.46 -27.00
C SER A 74 -2.90 -1.78 -28.27
N ALA A 75 -2.15 -0.80 -28.79
CA ALA A 75 -2.45 -0.19 -30.09
C ALA A 75 -2.25 -1.19 -31.26
N ASP A 76 -1.52 -2.27 -31.02
CA ASP A 76 -1.32 -3.35 -31.98
C ASP A 76 -2.46 -4.39 -31.85
N ALA A 77 -3.32 -4.43 -32.87
CA ALA A 77 -4.46 -5.36 -32.94
C ALA A 77 -4.07 -6.85 -33.02
N SER A 78 -2.79 -7.16 -33.22
CA SER A 78 -2.26 -8.53 -33.27
C SER A 78 -1.98 -9.11 -31.87
N GLU A 79 -1.88 -8.25 -30.85
CA GLU A 79 -1.65 -8.70 -29.47
C GLU A 79 -2.94 -9.19 -28.81
N PRO A 80 -2.90 -10.28 -28.01
CA PRO A 80 -4.06 -10.74 -27.28
C PRO A 80 -4.52 -9.67 -26.27
N ALA A 81 -5.83 -9.57 -26.08
CA ALA A 81 -6.42 -8.65 -25.12
C ALA A 81 -5.80 -8.86 -23.73
N PRO A 82 -5.41 -7.78 -23.01
CA PRO A 82 -4.78 -7.91 -21.71
C PRO A 82 -5.72 -8.56 -20.71
N GLN A 83 -5.17 -9.48 -19.91
CA GLN A 83 -5.94 -10.11 -18.85
C GLN A 83 -6.16 -9.12 -17.69
N PRO A 84 -7.34 -9.13 -17.08
CA PRO A 84 -7.59 -8.29 -15.93
C PRO A 84 -6.78 -8.73 -14.72
N LEU A 85 -6.07 -7.79 -14.10
CA LEU A 85 -5.39 -7.98 -12.83
C LEU A 85 -6.40 -7.80 -11.70
N ARG A 86 -6.38 -8.70 -10.72
CA ARG A 86 -7.22 -8.63 -9.53
C ARG A 86 -6.38 -8.44 -8.28
N VAL A 87 -6.81 -7.50 -7.44
CA VAL A 87 -6.24 -7.29 -6.11
C VAL A 87 -7.26 -7.78 -5.09
N VAL A 88 -6.94 -8.83 -4.37
CA VAL A 88 -7.76 -9.36 -3.28
C VAL A 88 -7.27 -8.75 -1.98
N VAL A 89 -8.16 -8.03 -1.29
CA VAL A 89 -7.89 -7.43 0.02
C VAL A 89 -8.68 -8.19 1.07
N ASN A 90 -7.97 -8.87 1.98
CA ASN A 90 -8.58 -9.55 3.13
C ASN A 90 -8.29 -8.72 4.38
N SER A 91 -9.35 -8.29 5.08
CA SER A 91 -9.26 -7.40 6.22
C SER A 91 -9.87 -8.04 7.46
N ALA A 92 -9.11 -7.99 8.58
CA ALA A 92 -9.60 -8.30 9.91
C ALA A 92 -9.87 -7.00 10.65
N VAL A 93 -11.10 -6.79 11.07
CA VAL A 93 -11.55 -5.57 11.77
C VAL A 93 -11.76 -5.91 13.25
N ARG A 94 -11.05 -5.25 14.14
CA ARG A 94 -11.25 -5.33 15.59
C ARG A 94 -12.04 -4.11 16.04
N HIS A 95 -13.16 -4.31 16.71
CA HIS A 95 -14.03 -3.23 17.17
C HIS A 95 -13.55 -2.65 18.49
N GLY A 96 -13.65 -1.30 18.63
CA GLY A 96 -13.33 -0.59 19.86
C GLY A 96 -14.37 -0.76 20.97
N PRO A 97 -14.21 0.01 22.04
CA PRO A 97 -13.25 1.11 22.26
C PRO A 97 -11.79 0.66 22.54
N LEU A 98 -11.54 -0.60 22.90
CA LEU A 98 -10.21 -1.21 23.09
C LEU A 98 -9.95 -2.24 21.97
N ALA A 99 -9.78 -1.74 20.75
CA ALA A 99 -9.56 -2.59 19.57
C ALA A 99 -8.14 -3.19 19.59
N GLY A 100 -8.02 -4.48 19.94
CA GLY A 100 -6.72 -5.17 20.02
C GLY A 100 -5.75 -4.52 21.03
N GLY A 101 -6.26 -3.95 22.13
CA GLY A 101 -5.46 -3.26 23.14
C GLY A 101 -5.18 -1.78 22.82
N THR A 102 -5.64 -1.27 21.70
CA THR A 102 -5.53 0.13 21.30
C THR A 102 -6.84 0.87 21.58
N LEU A 103 -6.77 2.07 22.20
CA LEU A 103 -7.94 2.93 22.38
C LEU A 103 -8.32 3.54 21.03
N ALA A 104 -9.28 2.92 20.35
CA ALA A 104 -9.69 3.27 19.01
C ALA A 104 -11.13 2.83 18.73
N ALA A 105 -11.77 3.43 17.75
CA ALA A 105 -13.08 2.99 17.25
C ALA A 105 -12.99 1.63 16.55
N ALA A 106 -11.94 1.44 15.76
CA ALA A 106 -11.59 0.15 15.15
C ALA A 106 -10.11 0.09 14.81
N VAL A 107 -9.57 -1.12 14.74
CA VAL A 107 -8.26 -1.42 14.12
C VAL A 107 -8.51 -2.42 13.01
N VAL A 108 -8.07 -2.09 11.80
CA VAL A 108 -8.21 -2.91 10.59
C VAL A 108 -6.83 -3.36 10.14
N GLU A 109 -6.64 -4.66 10.00
CA GLU A 109 -5.45 -5.26 9.41
C GLU A 109 -5.82 -5.86 8.06
N SER A 110 -5.28 -5.31 6.98
CA SER A 110 -5.53 -5.75 5.61
C SER A 110 -4.29 -6.40 5.01
N ARG A 111 -4.48 -7.50 4.30
CA ARG A 111 -3.46 -8.20 3.51
C ARG A 111 -3.89 -8.23 2.06
N PHE A 112 -2.90 -8.02 1.18
CA PHE A 112 -3.12 -7.93 -0.24
C PHE A 112 -2.60 -9.18 -0.95
N ALA A 113 -3.37 -9.69 -1.92
CA ALA A 113 -2.93 -10.73 -2.83
C ALA A 113 -3.28 -10.31 -4.25
N LEU A 114 -2.45 -10.70 -5.22
CA LEU A 114 -2.69 -10.46 -6.65
C LEU A 114 -3.15 -11.77 -7.30
N GLU A 115 -4.20 -11.68 -8.12
CA GLU A 115 -4.75 -12.76 -8.92
C GLU A 115 -4.84 -12.31 -10.40
N GLY A 116 -4.93 -13.27 -11.32
CA GLY A 116 -5.00 -12.96 -12.75
C GLY A 116 -3.63 -12.73 -13.41
N LEU A 117 -2.55 -13.05 -12.71
CA LEU A 117 -1.20 -13.06 -13.26
C LEU A 117 -0.99 -14.31 -14.13
N ASP A 118 -0.14 -14.20 -15.13
CA ASP A 118 0.33 -15.39 -15.84
C ASP A 118 1.10 -16.34 -14.91
N ALA A 119 1.30 -17.60 -15.33
CA ALA A 119 1.89 -18.63 -14.49
C ALA A 119 3.32 -18.27 -14.03
N LYS A 120 4.09 -17.55 -14.85
CA LYS A 120 5.46 -17.13 -14.53
C LYS A 120 5.46 -16.04 -13.47
N ALA A 121 4.69 -14.97 -13.68
CA ALA A 121 4.54 -13.87 -12.73
C ALA A 121 3.91 -14.33 -11.41
N GLY A 122 2.90 -15.22 -11.46
CA GLY A 122 2.29 -15.81 -10.27
C GLY A 122 3.28 -16.61 -9.43
N THR A 123 4.14 -17.42 -10.08
CA THR A 123 5.18 -18.18 -9.38
C THR A 123 6.25 -17.29 -8.75
N LEU A 124 6.62 -16.20 -9.40
CA LEU A 124 7.56 -15.23 -8.86
C LEU A 124 6.95 -14.52 -7.65
N LEU A 125 5.73 -14.03 -7.77
CA LEU A 125 5.05 -13.31 -6.70
C LEU A 125 4.75 -14.17 -5.48
N ALA A 126 4.51 -15.47 -5.66
CA ALA A 126 4.28 -16.41 -4.56
C ALA A 126 5.48 -16.54 -3.59
N LYS A 127 6.68 -16.12 -4.03
CA LYS A 127 7.88 -16.08 -3.17
C LYS A 127 7.95 -14.82 -2.32
N ALA A 128 7.25 -13.75 -2.69
CA ALA A 128 7.23 -12.51 -1.93
C ALA A 128 6.17 -12.58 -0.81
N GLN A 129 6.50 -11.99 0.33
CA GLN A 129 5.52 -11.86 1.41
C GLN A 129 4.49 -10.78 1.07
N ALA A 130 3.22 -11.05 1.37
CA ALA A 130 2.13 -10.12 1.11
C ALA A 130 2.30 -8.81 1.89
N PRO A 131 2.09 -7.65 1.26
CA PRO A 131 2.01 -6.37 1.96
C PRO A 131 0.90 -6.38 3.01
N THR A 132 1.10 -5.60 4.07
CA THR A 132 0.11 -5.42 5.13
C THR A 132 -0.18 -3.95 5.35
N LEU A 133 -1.47 -3.61 5.48
CA LEU A 133 -1.93 -2.28 5.84
C LEU A 133 -2.67 -2.37 7.17
N THR A 134 -2.17 -1.66 8.18
CA THR A 134 -2.88 -1.47 9.45
C THR A 134 -3.50 -0.09 9.46
N THR A 135 -4.82 -0.02 9.68
CA THR A 135 -5.54 1.23 9.83
C THR A 135 -6.13 1.31 11.24
N VAL A 136 -5.79 2.37 11.97
CA VAL A 136 -6.37 2.71 13.27
C VAL A 136 -7.36 3.83 13.06
N HIS A 137 -8.64 3.56 13.32
CA HIS A 137 -9.71 4.53 13.31
C HIS A 137 -9.87 5.10 14.71
N GLY A 138 -9.47 6.35 14.92
CA GLY A 138 -9.57 7.04 16.20
C GLY A 138 -11.01 7.28 16.63
N LEU A 139 -11.26 7.40 17.93
CA LEU A 139 -12.59 7.70 18.48
C LEU A 139 -13.12 9.08 18.05
N THR A 140 -12.23 10.01 17.68
CA THR A 140 -12.53 11.36 17.21
C THR A 140 -12.64 11.48 15.69
N GLY A 141 -12.64 10.35 14.96
CA GLY A 141 -12.72 10.34 13.50
C GLY A 141 -11.38 10.44 12.76
N SER A 142 -10.26 10.55 13.48
CA SER A 142 -8.93 10.51 12.85
C SER A 142 -8.60 9.11 12.34
N HIS A 143 -7.75 9.03 11.31
CA HIS A 143 -7.25 7.77 10.79
C HIS A 143 -5.73 7.79 10.80
N HIS A 144 -5.14 6.71 11.27
CA HIS A 144 -3.70 6.48 11.16
C HIS A 144 -3.46 5.16 10.43
N MET A 145 -2.69 5.20 9.36
CA MET A 145 -2.46 4.08 8.46
C MET A 145 -0.97 3.78 8.37
N LYS A 146 -0.65 2.50 8.43
CA LYS A 146 0.72 2.00 8.30
C LYS A 146 0.74 0.87 7.27
N LEU A 147 1.39 1.12 6.15
CA LEU A 147 1.67 0.13 5.11
C LEU A 147 3.08 -0.42 5.30
N ILE A 148 3.21 -1.73 5.29
CA ILE A 148 4.49 -2.43 5.28
C ILE A 148 4.52 -3.32 4.02
N VAL A 149 5.52 -3.11 3.19
CA VAL A 149 5.88 -4.04 2.10
C VAL A 149 7.15 -4.76 2.56
N PRO A 150 7.07 -6.05 2.92
CA PRO A 150 8.23 -6.80 3.36
C PRO A 150 9.32 -6.85 2.30
N ALA A 151 10.57 -7.01 2.72
CA ALA A 151 11.69 -7.20 1.80
C ALA A 151 11.42 -8.39 0.87
N GLY A 152 11.86 -8.28 -0.37
CA GLY A 152 11.63 -9.31 -1.35
C GLY A 152 12.52 -9.21 -2.57
N GLU A 153 12.34 -10.20 -3.41
CA GLU A 153 12.99 -10.29 -4.71
C GLU A 153 12.00 -10.86 -5.71
N LEU A 154 11.89 -10.24 -6.87
CA LEU A 154 11.11 -10.70 -8.01
C LEU A 154 12.00 -10.68 -9.23
N GLY A 155 11.89 -11.68 -10.05
CA GLY A 155 12.62 -11.70 -11.31
C GLY A 155 12.93 -13.11 -11.78
N ASP A 156 13.62 -13.15 -12.89
CA ASP A 156 14.11 -14.36 -13.54
C ASP A 156 15.59 -14.17 -13.92
N GLU A 157 16.07 -15.00 -14.84
CA GLU A 157 17.46 -14.95 -15.33
C GLU A 157 17.76 -13.68 -16.15
N GLU A 158 16.72 -13.03 -16.69
CA GLU A 158 16.86 -11.85 -17.54
C GLU A 158 16.77 -10.55 -16.76
N VAL A 159 15.80 -10.45 -15.83
CA VAL A 159 15.57 -9.22 -15.02
C VAL A 159 15.24 -9.61 -13.60
N THR A 160 15.90 -8.98 -12.67
CA THR A 160 15.66 -9.14 -11.23
C THR A 160 15.41 -7.77 -10.59
N MET A 161 14.37 -7.69 -9.77
CA MET A 161 14.09 -6.58 -8.88
C MET A 161 14.21 -7.07 -7.43
N ARG A 162 14.98 -6.37 -6.63
CA ARG A 162 15.20 -6.67 -5.21
C ARG A 162 14.92 -5.43 -4.38
N TRP A 163 14.26 -5.60 -3.23
CA TRP A 163 13.97 -4.47 -2.35
C TRP A 163 14.10 -4.86 -0.87
N GLN A 164 14.47 -3.89 -0.06
CA GLN A 164 14.37 -3.97 1.39
C GLN A 164 12.96 -3.54 1.85
N GLU A 165 12.60 -3.84 3.09
CA GLU A 165 11.29 -3.51 3.66
C GLU A 165 10.98 -2.02 3.50
N MET A 166 9.85 -1.73 2.85
CA MET A 166 9.28 -0.38 2.73
C MET A 166 8.24 -0.16 3.84
N LYS A 167 8.30 0.99 4.46
CA LYS A 167 7.31 1.48 5.43
C LYS A 167 6.74 2.81 4.98
N THR A 168 5.42 2.91 5.05
CA THR A 168 4.70 4.18 4.85
C THR A 168 3.73 4.37 5.98
N GLU A 169 3.74 5.54 6.60
CA GLU A 169 2.77 5.92 7.61
C GLU A 169 2.10 7.21 7.18
N PHE A 170 0.78 7.27 7.29
CA PHE A 170 0.04 8.49 7.05
C PHE A 170 -1.16 8.60 7.98
N SER A 171 -1.56 9.83 8.25
CA SER A 171 -2.67 10.14 9.13
C SER A 171 -3.57 11.19 8.50
N VAL A 172 -4.85 11.01 8.73
CA VAL A 172 -5.91 11.97 8.37
C VAL A 172 -6.47 12.53 9.68
N SER A 173 -6.59 13.84 9.76
CA SER A 173 -7.18 14.53 10.92
C SER A 173 -8.65 14.14 11.13
N GLY A 174 -9.14 14.27 12.36
CA GLY A 174 -10.52 13.90 12.70
C GLY A 174 -11.60 14.72 11.98
N ASP A 175 -11.29 15.95 11.63
CA ASP A 175 -12.12 16.85 10.81
C ASP A 175 -11.94 16.62 9.31
N ARG A 176 -11.05 15.67 8.91
CA ARG A 176 -10.74 15.33 7.52
C ARG A 176 -10.21 16.50 6.68
N THR A 177 -9.59 17.50 7.32
CA THR A 177 -9.03 18.66 6.61
C THR A 177 -7.56 18.54 6.28
N GLN A 178 -6.85 17.64 6.94
CA GLN A 178 -5.40 17.47 6.78
C GLN A 178 -5.01 16.02 6.61
N VAL A 179 -4.04 15.79 5.74
CA VAL A 179 -3.31 14.52 5.63
C VAL A 179 -1.83 14.77 5.78
N LYS A 180 -1.15 13.93 6.56
CA LYS A 180 0.30 13.94 6.74
C LYS A 180 0.82 12.53 6.60
N GLY A 181 2.00 12.39 6.04
CA GLY A 181 2.60 11.08 5.93
C GLY A 181 4.10 11.14 5.72
N ASN A 182 4.69 9.96 5.86
CA ASN A 182 6.10 9.72 5.56
C ASN A 182 6.25 8.33 4.96
N PHE A 183 7.32 8.14 4.23
CA PHE A 183 7.72 6.83 3.76
C PHE A 183 9.23 6.64 3.95
N GLN A 184 9.62 5.38 4.07
CA GLN A 184 11.00 4.93 4.14
C GLN A 184 11.15 3.69 3.29
N TRP A 185 12.08 3.72 2.35
CA TRP A 185 12.45 2.59 1.53
C TRP A 185 13.98 2.50 1.46
N PRO A 186 14.61 1.66 2.29
CA PRO A 186 16.06 1.65 2.43
C PRO A 186 16.80 1.31 1.14
N GLU A 187 16.26 0.37 0.34
CA GLU A 187 16.88 -0.01 -0.93
C GLU A 187 15.85 -0.58 -1.91
N LEU A 188 15.96 -0.17 -3.17
CA LEU A 188 15.32 -0.76 -4.33
C LEU A 188 16.38 -0.93 -5.41
N ALA A 189 16.58 -2.14 -5.89
CA ALA A 189 17.58 -2.46 -6.90
C ALA A 189 16.98 -3.25 -8.06
N PHE A 190 17.43 -2.91 -9.25
CA PHE A 190 17.12 -3.61 -10.50
C PHE A 190 18.40 -4.10 -11.14
N SER A 191 18.39 -5.28 -11.70
CA SER A 191 19.48 -5.77 -12.53
C SER A 191 18.93 -6.64 -13.67
N GLY A 192 19.62 -6.66 -14.77
CA GLY A 192 19.20 -7.47 -15.91
C GLY A 192 20.31 -7.68 -16.92
N VAL A 193 20.01 -8.53 -17.89
CA VAL A 193 20.89 -8.84 -19.00
C VAL A 193 20.29 -8.27 -20.28
N LYS A 194 21.00 -7.35 -20.91
CA LYS A 194 20.70 -6.92 -22.27
C LYS A 194 21.30 -7.93 -23.23
N LYS A 195 20.46 -8.66 -23.95
CA LYS A 195 20.90 -9.55 -25.03
C LYS A 195 21.39 -8.71 -26.22
N ALA A 196 22.29 -9.25 -27.03
CA ALA A 196 22.59 -8.63 -28.31
C ALA A 196 21.31 -8.53 -29.13
N SER A 197 21.05 -7.37 -29.76
CA SER A 197 19.87 -7.21 -30.61
C SER A 197 20.07 -7.95 -31.90
N ASP A 198 19.05 -8.70 -32.36
CA ASP A 198 19.02 -9.37 -33.66
C ASP A 198 18.74 -8.38 -34.83
N GLU A 199 18.69 -7.09 -34.58
CA GLU A 199 18.49 -6.05 -35.59
C GLU A 199 19.78 -5.84 -36.40
N GLU A 200 19.69 -5.99 -37.71
CA GLU A 200 20.83 -5.89 -38.67
C GLU A 200 21.60 -4.55 -38.60
N ASP A 201 20.98 -3.51 -38.02
CA ASP A 201 21.61 -2.18 -37.87
C ASP A 201 22.34 -1.98 -36.52
N ALA A 202 22.24 -2.92 -35.58
CA ALA A 202 22.93 -2.86 -34.29
C ALA A 202 24.27 -3.57 -34.38
N GLN A 203 25.21 -3.00 -35.14
CA GLN A 203 26.58 -3.50 -35.23
C GLN A 203 27.21 -3.52 -33.82
N ASP A 204 27.48 -4.75 -33.30
CA ASP A 204 28.40 -5.08 -32.22
C ASP A 204 28.03 -4.64 -30.79
N GLU A 205 26.77 -4.54 -30.39
CA GLU A 205 26.47 -4.46 -28.95
C GLU A 205 26.63 -5.86 -28.31
N ALA A 206 27.79 -6.12 -27.73
CA ALA A 206 28.02 -7.33 -26.93
C ALA A 206 26.98 -7.42 -25.78
N PRO A 207 26.55 -8.63 -25.41
CA PRO A 207 25.69 -8.82 -24.27
C PRO A 207 26.22 -8.06 -23.05
N SER A 208 25.36 -7.37 -22.33
CA SER A 208 25.78 -6.57 -21.18
C SER A 208 24.82 -6.77 -20.02
N ARG A 209 25.32 -6.55 -18.81
CA ARG A 209 24.51 -6.50 -17.60
C ARG A 209 24.31 -5.07 -17.17
N PHE A 210 23.08 -4.66 -16.98
CA PHE A 210 22.76 -3.40 -16.33
C PHE A 210 22.41 -3.63 -14.86
N ALA A 211 22.72 -2.66 -14.03
CA ALA A 211 22.27 -2.59 -12.65
C ALA A 211 21.90 -1.16 -12.31
N MET A 212 20.80 -0.98 -11.56
CA MET A 212 20.38 0.29 -11.03
C MET A 212 19.96 0.10 -9.57
N SER A 213 20.36 1.01 -8.69
CA SER A 213 19.94 0.97 -7.30
C SER A 213 19.59 2.35 -6.77
N PHE A 214 18.56 2.38 -5.92
CA PHE A 214 18.10 3.53 -5.17
C PHE A 214 18.26 3.20 -3.70
N LYS A 215 19.05 3.98 -2.97
CA LYS A 215 19.34 3.75 -1.55
C LYS A 215 18.89 4.89 -0.69
N GLY A 216 18.41 4.55 0.51
CA GLY A 216 18.02 5.52 1.52
C GLY A 216 16.88 6.44 1.06
N MET A 217 15.93 5.91 0.30
CA MET A 217 14.73 6.66 -0.07
C MET A 217 13.89 6.93 1.16
N ASN A 218 13.57 8.18 1.39
CA ASN A 218 12.61 8.60 2.40
C ASN A 218 11.95 9.91 1.99
N GLY A 219 10.81 10.18 2.57
CA GLY A 219 10.09 11.42 2.30
C GLY A 219 8.98 11.65 3.29
N ASP A 220 8.51 12.87 3.30
CA ASP A 220 7.39 13.34 4.08
C ASP A 220 6.47 14.20 3.22
N PHE A 221 5.21 14.21 3.56
CA PHE A 221 4.23 15.08 2.93
C PHE A 221 3.19 15.55 3.93
N GLU A 222 2.70 16.75 3.69
CA GLU A 222 1.57 17.34 4.40
C GLU A 222 0.70 18.06 3.38
N SER A 223 -0.59 17.75 3.38
CA SER A 223 -1.55 18.35 2.45
C SER A 223 -2.86 18.67 3.16
N GLN A 224 -3.58 19.68 2.65
CA GLN A 224 -4.96 19.96 3.04
C GLN A 224 -5.89 19.17 2.13
N ILE A 225 -6.93 18.58 2.68
CA ILE A 225 -7.98 17.94 1.90
C ILE A 225 -8.98 19.03 1.53
N ILE A 226 -9.18 19.26 0.24
CA ILE A 226 -10.15 20.22 -0.28
C ILE A 226 -11.10 19.45 -1.19
N ASP A 227 -12.31 19.23 -0.73
CA ASP A 227 -13.38 18.53 -1.44
C ASP A 227 -12.86 17.30 -2.23
N ASP A 228 -13.30 17.08 -3.44
CA ASP A 228 -12.96 15.92 -4.26
C ASP A 228 -11.56 16.00 -4.95
N LEU A 229 -10.78 17.06 -4.69
CA LEU A 229 -9.47 17.31 -5.34
C LEU A 229 -8.26 16.85 -4.52
N TRP A 230 -8.35 15.70 -3.88
CA TRP A 230 -7.28 15.19 -3.02
C TRP A 230 -5.90 15.05 -3.70
N MET A 231 -5.85 14.84 -5.02
CA MET A 231 -4.60 14.76 -5.79
C MET A 231 -3.94 16.11 -6.08
N MET A 232 -4.69 17.22 -6.00
CA MET A 232 -4.21 18.59 -6.27
C MET A 232 -4.39 19.52 -5.07
N ALA A 233 -4.55 18.95 -3.89
CA ALA A 233 -4.73 19.71 -2.67
C ALA A 233 -3.45 20.50 -2.35
N PRO A 234 -3.58 21.74 -1.82
CA PRO A 234 -2.43 22.50 -1.36
C PRO A 234 -1.63 21.71 -0.32
N GLY A 235 -0.33 21.72 -0.49
CA GLY A 235 0.52 20.93 0.38
C GLY A 235 1.99 21.06 0.05
N LYS A 236 2.79 20.42 0.85
CA LYS A 236 4.24 20.33 0.66
C LYS A 236 4.70 18.90 0.86
N GLY A 237 5.76 18.54 0.17
CA GLY A 237 6.38 17.25 0.31
C GLY A 237 7.87 17.31 0.04
N THR A 238 8.58 16.37 0.63
CA THR A 238 9.98 16.16 0.38
C THR A 238 10.23 14.71 -0.01
N ILE A 239 11.21 14.50 -0.86
CA ILE A 239 11.76 13.18 -1.16
C ILE A 239 13.27 13.26 -1.16
N ARG A 240 13.91 12.30 -0.50
CA ARG A 240 15.37 12.20 -0.41
C ARG A 240 15.83 10.84 -0.90
N PHE A 241 16.97 10.85 -1.59
CA PHE A 241 17.71 9.65 -1.96
C PHE A 241 19.13 9.84 -1.43
N ALA A 242 19.60 8.92 -0.60
CA ALA A 242 21.00 8.94 -0.17
C ALA A 242 21.92 8.64 -1.35
N GLN A 243 21.52 7.73 -2.24
CA GLN A 243 22.32 7.36 -3.40
C GLN A 243 21.45 6.78 -4.50
N ILE A 244 21.77 7.13 -5.74
CA ILE A 244 21.25 6.49 -6.96
C ILE A 244 22.46 6.09 -7.80
N ASP A 245 22.57 4.80 -8.10
CA ASP A 245 23.61 4.26 -8.96
C ASP A 245 23.01 3.58 -10.17
N ALA A 246 23.65 3.76 -11.32
CA ALA A 246 23.39 2.94 -12.50
C ALA A 246 24.73 2.55 -13.13
N SER A 247 24.85 1.31 -13.55
CA SER A 247 26.03 0.76 -14.18
C SER A 247 25.70 -0.17 -15.31
N ASN A 248 26.61 -0.30 -16.25
CA ASN A 248 26.60 -1.31 -17.29
C ASN A 248 27.89 -2.11 -17.29
N THR A 249 27.81 -3.42 -17.47
CA THR A 249 28.96 -4.31 -17.50
C THR A 249 28.89 -5.14 -18.79
N PRO A 250 29.70 -4.84 -19.81
CA PRO A 250 29.82 -5.67 -21.00
C PRO A 250 30.27 -7.09 -20.64
N GLN A 251 29.84 -8.06 -21.40
CA GLN A 251 30.27 -9.45 -21.20
C GLN A 251 31.81 -9.56 -21.34
N GLY A 252 32.46 -10.07 -20.29
CA GLY A 252 33.92 -10.17 -20.24
C GLY A 252 34.67 -8.86 -19.97
N GLY A 253 33.95 -7.75 -19.78
CA GLY A 253 34.49 -6.42 -19.48
C GLY A 253 34.37 -6.02 -18.02
N THR A 254 34.84 -4.81 -17.72
CA THR A 254 34.69 -4.18 -16.41
C THR A 254 33.41 -3.34 -16.37
N ALA A 255 32.79 -3.26 -15.18
CA ALA A 255 31.62 -2.41 -14.96
C ALA A 255 31.98 -0.94 -15.23
N SER A 256 31.15 -0.27 -16.02
CA SER A 256 31.18 1.18 -16.22
C SER A 256 30.04 1.85 -15.47
N THR A 257 30.32 2.91 -14.73
CA THR A 257 29.31 3.70 -14.07
C THR A 257 28.65 4.62 -15.08
N LEU A 258 27.33 4.47 -15.23
CA LEU A 258 26.52 5.35 -16.10
C LEU A 258 26.00 6.58 -15.33
N LEU A 259 25.64 6.37 -14.06
CA LEU A 259 25.12 7.39 -13.17
C LEU A 259 25.54 7.09 -11.74
N ALA A 260 25.97 8.12 -11.01
CA ALA A 260 26.19 8.06 -9.57
C ALA A 260 25.80 9.41 -8.97
N LEU A 261 24.66 9.44 -8.29
CA LEU A 261 24.14 10.64 -7.61
C LEU A 261 24.07 10.37 -6.12
N LYS A 262 24.39 11.36 -5.32
CA LYS A 262 24.35 11.28 -3.85
C LYS A 262 23.59 12.46 -3.27
N ASP A 263 22.96 12.22 -2.12
CA ASP A 263 22.30 13.23 -1.30
C ASP A 263 21.30 14.10 -2.07
N LEU A 264 20.47 13.45 -2.91
CA LEU A 264 19.44 14.14 -3.66
C LEU A 264 18.27 14.51 -2.77
N LEU A 265 17.82 15.75 -2.89
CA LEU A 265 16.63 16.27 -2.23
C LEU A 265 15.69 16.88 -3.28
N GLY A 266 14.49 16.33 -3.37
CA GLY A 266 13.38 16.93 -4.11
C GLY A 266 12.39 17.56 -3.14
N THR A 267 11.91 18.75 -3.47
CA THR A 267 10.82 19.41 -2.73
C THR A 267 9.71 19.76 -3.68
N THR A 268 8.48 19.61 -3.24
CA THR A 268 7.29 20.03 -3.98
C THR A 268 6.44 20.89 -3.07
N THR A 269 5.89 21.97 -3.62
CA THR A 269 4.89 22.81 -2.97
C THR A 269 3.78 23.06 -3.97
N ILE A 270 2.55 22.79 -3.56
CA ILE A 270 1.33 23.12 -4.30
C ILE A 270 0.64 24.22 -3.52
N GLU A 271 0.55 25.39 -4.11
CA GLU A 271 -0.14 26.55 -3.55
C GLU A 271 -1.53 26.69 -4.19
N ARG A 272 -2.41 27.41 -3.50
CA ARG A 272 -3.78 27.64 -3.97
C ARG A 272 -3.84 28.80 -4.93
#